data_2147be4e786d5c29a409c707e9c6d48d
#
_entry.id   2147be4e786d5c29a409c707e9c6d48d
#
_cell.length_a   1.000
_cell.length_b   1.000
_cell.length_c   1.000
_cell.angle_alpha   90.00
_cell.angle_beta   90.00
_cell.angle_gamma   90.00
#
_symmetry.space_group_name_H-M   'P 1'
#
loop_
_entity.id
_entity.type
_entity.pdbx_description
1 polymer ?
#
loop_
_entity_poly.entity_id
_entity_poly.type
_entity_poly.pdbx_seq_one_letter_code
_entity_poly.pdbx_strand_id
1 'polypeptide(L)'
;DFGYDTDRLGTFTREIPRRLSQRAAAARKARLAIERTGLPIGVGSEGAFGADPHFGVSPWNVELVVLVDAEHEVEIVGIDEGPATFAHLVTDKWTEVQVFARDQGFPLQRLVVRPHGANDPRIRKDIALWSSLESAFAWARHLSRDGQVFIETDGRAFANPNRMARIARATEGLVNRLLSCCPECGTPGFAEIERKAGLPCAACAGSRAWLAAV
;
A
#
# COMPACT_ATOMS: atom_id res chain seq x y z
N ASP A 1 -3.29 18.84 0.79
CA ASP A 1 -2.55 18.59 2.04
C ASP A 1 -3.08 19.55 3.11
N PHE A 2 -3.67 19.00 4.16
CA PHE A 2 -4.29 19.77 5.24
C PHE A 2 -3.41 19.78 6.50
N GLY A 3 -2.10 19.54 6.35
CA GLY A 3 -1.12 19.66 7.43
C GLY A 3 -1.26 18.61 8.54
N TYR A 4 -1.93 17.47 8.27
CA TYR A 4 -2.01 16.36 9.22
C TYR A 4 -0.95 15.31 8.90
N ASP A 5 -0.16 14.97 9.90
CA ASP A 5 0.79 13.87 9.82
C ASP A 5 0.07 12.52 9.85
N THR A 6 -0.18 11.96 8.67
CA THR A 6 -0.87 10.68 8.50
C THR A 6 -0.04 9.48 8.98
N ASP A 7 1.26 9.65 9.23
CA ASP A 7 2.14 8.62 9.77
C ASP A 7 1.72 8.21 11.20
N ARG A 8 1.00 9.09 11.91
CA ARG A 8 0.40 8.76 13.21
C ARG A 8 -0.64 7.63 13.15
N LEU A 9 -1.17 7.32 11.98
CA LEU A 9 -2.11 6.19 11.77
C LEU A 9 -1.40 4.87 11.44
N GLY A 10 -0.07 4.88 11.36
CA GLY A 10 0.79 3.75 11.06
C GLY A 10 1.80 4.06 9.96
N THR A 11 3.07 3.68 10.16
CA THR A 11 4.14 3.90 9.19
C THR A 11 4.48 2.62 8.44
N PHE A 12 4.77 2.76 7.16
CA PHE A 12 5.29 1.65 6.35
C PHE A 12 6.67 1.18 6.88
N THR A 13 7.47 2.09 7.38
CA THR A 13 8.80 1.84 7.94
C THR A 13 8.79 1.20 9.34
N ARG A 14 7.62 0.77 9.83
CA ARG A 14 7.41 0.03 11.10
C ARG A 14 7.71 0.84 12.37
N GLU A 15 7.85 2.15 12.27
CA GLU A 15 8.06 3.02 13.44
C GLU A 15 6.79 3.16 14.28
N ILE A 16 5.62 3.17 13.63
CA ILE A 16 4.31 3.22 14.27
C ILE A 16 3.45 2.07 13.72
N PRO A 17 3.00 1.12 14.57
CA PRO A 17 2.18 0.00 14.13
C PRO A 17 0.76 0.46 13.74
N ARG A 18 0.26 -0.05 12.62
CA ARG A 18 -1.12 0.19 12.21
C ARG A 18 -2.08 -0.65 13.09
N ARG A 19 -3.01 0.03 13.75
CA ARG A 19 -4.01 -0.61 14.63
C ARG A 19 -5.33 -0.89 13.91
N LEU A 20 -5.61 -0.22 12.81
CA LEU A 20 -6.83 -0.34 12.03
C LEU A 20 -6.63 -1.31 10.86
N SER A 21 -7.73 -1.91 10.37
CA SER A 21 -7.70 -2.57 9.06
C SER A 21 -7.36 -1.55 7.97
N GLN A 22 -6.88 -2.03 6.82
CA GLN A 22 -6.50 -1.16 5.70
C GLN A 22 -7.64 -0.24 5.27
N ARG A 23 -8.86 -0.80 5.09
CA ARG A 23 -10.05 -0.02 4.73
C ARG A 23 -10.40 1.01 5.80
N ALA A 24 -10.42 0.61 7.07
CA ALA A 24 -10.73 1.52 8.17
C ALA A 24 -9.71 2.66 8.30
N ALA A 25 -8.41 2.42 8.03
CA ALA A 25 -7.38 3.44 8.01
C ALA A 25 -7.58 4.43 6.84
N ALA A 26 -7.89 3.94 5.63
CA ALA A 26 -8.19 4.79 4.48
C ALA A 26 -9.45 5.66 4.72
N ALA A 27 -10.54 5.05 5.21
CA ALA A 27 -11.76 5.77 5.57
C ALA A 27 -11.54 6.81 6.69
N ARG A 28 -10.69 6.50 7.70
CA ARG A 28 -10.33 7.47 8.74
C ARG A 28 -9.56 8.67 8.16
N LYS A 29 -8.67 8.46 7.20
CA LYS A 29 -7.97 9.55 6.49
C LYS A 29 -8.97 10.42 5.71
N ALA A 30 -9.94 9.82 5.03
CA ALA A 30 -11.00 10.55 4.32
C ALA A 30 -11.81 11.41 5.28
N ARG A 31 -12.25 10.86 6.42
CA ARG A 31 -13.01 11.61 7.44
C ARG A 31 -12.18 12.73 8.08
N LEU A 32 -10.89 12.51 8.33
CA LEU A 32 -9.99 13.57 8.80
C LEU A 32 -9.89 14.73 7.80
N ALA A 33 -9.91 14.44 6.50
CA ALA A 33 -9.95 15.47 5.47
C ALA A 33 -11.24 16.30 5.57
N ILE A 34 -12.40 15.66 5.71
CA ILE A 34 -13.71 16.30 5.92
C ILE A 34 -13.68 17.19 7.18
N GLU A 35 -13.25 16.62 8.31
CA GLU A 35 -13.15 17.33 9.61
C GLU A 35 -12.27 18.59 9.52
N ARG A 36 -11.21 18.55 8.70
CA ARG A 36 -10.25 19.65 8.59
C ARG A 36 -10.63 20.72 7.57
N THR A 37 -11.31 20.34 6.52
CA THR A 37 -11.64 21.24 5.41
C THR A 37 -13.06 21.80 5.49
N GLY A 38 -13.95 21.15 6.24
CA GLY A 38 -15.38 21.43 6.26
C GLY A 38 -16.10 21.03 4.96
N LEU A 39 -15.41 20.33 4.04
CA LEU A 39 -16.04 19.81 2.82
C LEU A 39 -16.81 18.53 3.14
N PRO A 40 -17.94 18.25 2.45
CA PRO A 40 -18.75 17.07 2.73
C PRO A 40 -18.13 15.77 2.22
N ILE A 41 -17.20 15.85 1.28
CA ILE A 41 -16.56 14.70 0.65
C ILE A 41 -15.07 14.68 0.97
N GLY A 42 -14.58 13.53 1.40
CA GLY A 42 -13.17 13.27 1.65
C GLY A 42 -12.68 12.02 0.94
N VAL A 43 -11.40 12.02 0.58
CA VAL A 43 -10.75 10.85 -0.02
C VAL A 43 -9.52 10.48 0.82
N GLY A 44 -9.35 9.19 1.07
CA GLY A 44 -8.19 8.64 1.76
C GLY A 44 -7.66 7.40 1.06
N SER A 45 -6.35 7.22 1.07
CA SER A 45 -5.71 6.02 0.51
C SER A 45 -4.89 5.28 1.56
N GLU A 46 -4.78 3.97 1.39
CA GLU A 46 -3.97 3.10 2.25
C GLU A 46 -3.43 1.91 1.49
N GLY A 47 -2.13 1.62 1.67
CA GLY A 47 -1.48 0.45 1.12
C GLY A 47 -1.19 -0.62 2.16
N ALA A 48 -1.22 -1.88 1.74
CA ALA A 48 -0.79 -3.01 2.55
C ALA A 48 0.06 -3.97 1.74
N PHE A 49 0.99 -4.62 2.43
CA PHE A 49 1.80 -5.70 1.89
C PHE A 49 1.54 -6.96 2.70
N GLY A 50 1.49 -8.08 2.01
CA GLY A 50 1.26 -9.40 2.59
C GLY A 50 1.78 -10.50 1.68
N ALA A 51 1.41 -11.73 1.98
CA ALA A 51 1.58 -12.85 1.07
C ALA A 51 0.47 -12.83 0.01
N ASP A 52 0.75 -13.37 -1.18
CA ASP A 52 -0.28 -13.48 -2.22
C ASP A 52 -1.46 -14.35 -1.73
N PRO A 53 -2.68 -13.99 -2.10
CA PRO A 53 -3.89 -14.66 -1.59
C PRO A 53 -4.12 -16.05 -2.19
N HIS A 54 -3.38 -16.46 -3.24
CA HIS A 54 -3.58 -17.71 -3.96
C HIS A 54 -2.68 -18.82 -3.44
N PHE A 55 -1.38 -18.53 -3.28
CA PHE A 55 -0.37 -19.53 -2.92
C PHE A 55 0.41 -19.16 -1.65
N GLY A 56 0.33 -17.92 -1.19
CA GLY A 56 1.00 -17.45 0.03
C GLY A 56 2.52 -17.37 -0.05
N VAL A 57 3.11 -17.49 -1.24
CA VAL A 57 4.57 -17.64 -1.42
C VAL A 57 5.27 -16.39 -1.94
N SER A 58 4.55 -15.48 -2.57
CA SER A 58 5.12 -14.25 -3.13
C SER A 58 4.63 -12.99 -2.41
N PRO A 59 5.43 -11.92 -2.38
CA PRO A 59 4.98 -10.65 -1.85
C PRO A 59 3.82 -10.08 -2.66
N TRP A 60 2.81 -9.57 -1.98
CA TRP A 60 1.61 -9.00 -2.57
C TRP A 60 1.35 -7.61 -2.03
N ASN A 61 0.93 -6.70 -2.90
CA ASN A 61 0.55 -5.34 -2.53
C ASN A 61 -0.92 -5.10 -2.87
N VAL A 62 -1.64 -4.55 -1.92
CA VAL A 62 -3.03 -4.09 -2.07
C VAL A 62 -3.07 -2.60 -1.81
N GLU A 63 -3.62 -1.82 -2.74
CA GLU A 63 -3.87 -0.39 -2.58
C GLU A 63 -5.37 -0.13 -2.58
N LEU A 64 -5.83 0.61 -1.57
CA LEU A 64 -7.21 1.06 -1.45
C LEU A 64 -7.27 2.58 -1.56
N VAL A 65 -8.28 3.07 -2.28
CA VAL A 65 -8.71 4.47 -2.26
C VAL A 65 -10.17 4.52 -1.85
N VAL A 66 -10.47 5.24 -0.79
CA VAL A 66 -11.80 5.33 -0.20
C VAL A 66 -12.32 6.75 -0.31
N LEU A 67 -13.48 6.91 -0.90
CA LEU A 67 -14.25 8.15 -0.87
C LEU A 67 -15.32 8.00 0.22
N VAL A 68 -15.44 9.02 1.05
CA VAL A 68 -16.50 9.16 2.06
C VAL A 68 -17.31 10.42 1.72
N ASP A 69 -18.61 10.25 1.55
CA ASP A 69 -19.59 11.35 1.49
C ASP A 69 -20.33 11.37 2.84
N ALA A 70 -20.11 12.43 3.62
CA ALA A 70 -20.67 12.55 4.96
C ALA A 70 -22.15 13.01 4.97
N GLU A 71 -22.61 13.66 3.88
CA GLU A 71 -23.99 14.11 3.77
C GLU A 71 -24.93 12.98 3.41
N HIS A 72 -24.48 12.07 2.53
CA HIS A 72 -25.30 10.95 2.03
C HIS A 72 -24.97 9.62 2.71
N GLU A 73 -24.04 9.61 3.67
CA GLU A 73 -23.57 8.42 4.38
C GLU A 73 -23.05 7.31 3.44
N VAL A 74 -22.40 7.70 2.33
CA VAL A 74 -21.91 6.79 1.30
C VAL A 74 -20.40 6.60 1.45
N GLU A 75 -19.95 5.36 1.35
CA GLU A 75 -18.53 5.00 1.31
C GLU A 75 -18.27 4.14 0.07
N ILE A 76 -17.45 4.65 -0.87
CA ILE A 76 -17.08 3.97 -2.11
C ILE A 76 -15.60 3.62 -2.06
N VAL A 77 -15.24 2.40 -2.45
CA VAL A 77 -13.87 1.89 -2.39
C VAL A 77 -13.38 1.50 -3.78
N GLY A 78 -12.27 2.07 -4.20
CA GLY A 78 -11.47 1.56 -5.31
C GLY A 78 -10.34 0.69 -4.79
N ILE A 79 -10.00 -0.37 -5.51
CA ILE A 79 -8.96 -1.34 -5.13
C ILE A 79 -8.15 -1.74 -6.34
N ASP A 80 -6.84 -1.86 -6.17
CA ASP A 80 -5.94 -2.57 -7.07
C ASP A 80 -4.97 -3.42 -6.25
N GLU A 81 -4.69 -4.63 -6.72
CA GLU A 81 -3.80 -5.56 -6.04
C GLU A 81 -2.96 -6.37 -7.03
N GLY A 82 -1.86 -6.92 -6.53
CA GLY A 82 -0.98 -7.77 -7.33
C GLY A 82 0.42 -7.90 -6.74
N PRO A 83 1.33 -8.57 -7.46
CA PRO A 83 2.70 -8.82 -7.00
C PRO A 83 3.39 -7.54 -6.54
N ALA A 84 4.05 -7.62 -5.39
CA ALA A 84 4.82 -6.52 -4.85
C ALA A 84 6.28 -6.63 -5.27
N THR A 85 6.89 -5.49 -5.60
CA THR A 85 8.33 -5.35 -5.71
C THR A 85 8.86 -4.86 -4.36
N PHE A 86 9.18 -5.81 -3.49
CA PHE A 86 9.80 -5.52 -2.21
C PHE A 86 11.07 -6.37 -2.11
N ALA A 87 12.21 -5.69 -2.06
CA ALA A 87 13.50 -6.34 -2.02
C ALA A 87 14.39 -5.74 -0.93
N HIS A 88 15.29 -6.55 -0.40
CA HIS A 88 16.31 -6.09 0.53
C HIS A 88 17.65 -6.78 0.24
N LEU A 89 18.71 -6.16 0.70
CA LEU A 89 20.08 -6.63 0.64
C LEU A 89 20.75 -6.43 2.00
N VAL A 90 21.55 -7.40 2.42
CA VAL A 90 22.48 -7.26 3.56
C VAL A 90 23.89 -7.43 3.02
N THR A 91 24.74 -6.42 3.17
CA THR A 91 26.11 -6.47 2.62
C THR A 91 27.02 -5.45 3.31
N ASP A 92 28.34 -5.72 3.26
CA ASP A 92 29.39 -4.79 3.62
C ASP A 92 30.12 -4.16 2.40
N LYS A 93 29.65 -4.49 1.17
CA LYS A 93 30.28 -4.10 -0.09
C LYS A 93 29.47 -3.09 -0.86
N TRP A 94 30.06 -1.93 -1.11
CA TRP A 94 29.43 -0.87 -1.91
C TRP A 94 29.09 -1.30 -3.33
N THR A 95 29.91 -2.14 -3.94
CA THR A 95 29.66 -2.67 -5.30
C THR A 95 28.36 -3.48 -5.39
N GLU A 96 28.04 -4.27 -4.36
CA GLU A 96 26.78 -5.03 -4.30
C GLU A 96 25.58 -4.09 -4.10
N VAL A 97 25.74 -3.03 -3.31
CA VAL A 97 24.72 -1.97 -3.17
C VAL A 97 24.42 -1.30 -4.51
N GLN A 98 25.45 -1.00 -5.30
CA GLN A 98 25.27 -0.38 -6.61
C GLN A 98 24.50 -1.27 -7.59
N VAL A 99 24.78 -2.57 -7.60
CA VAL A 99 24.05 -3.55 -8.41
C VAL A 99 22.60 -3.63 -7.95
N PHE A 100 22.38 -3.90 -6.67
CA PHE A 100 21.03 -3.94 -6.08
C PHE A 100 20.22 -2.68 -6.40
N ALA A 101 20.80 -1.50 -6.19
CA ALA A 101 20.10 -0.24 -6.43
C ALA A 101 19.66 -0.10 -7.91
N ARG A 102 20.54 -0.45 -8.87
CA ARG A 102 20.19 -0.42 -10.30
C ARG A 102 19.09 -1.41 -10.62
N ASP A 103 19.18 -2.63 -10.12
CA ASP A 103 18.21 -3.71 -10.36
C ASP A 103 16.82 -3.34 -9.80
N GLN A 104 16.78 -2.59 -8.69
CA GLN A 104 15.53 -2.08 -8.11
C GLN A 104 15.02 -0.80 -8.78
N GLY A 105 15.73 -0.23 -9.75
CA GLY A 105 15.30 0.98 -10.47
C GLY A 105 15.59 2.30 -9.73
N PHE A 106 16.58 2.30 -8.84
CA PHE A 106 17.05 3.54 -8.21
C PHE A 106 17.58 4.53 -9.26
N PRO A 107 17.28 5.83 -9.19
CA PRO A 107 16.71 6.56 -8.05
C PRO A 107 15.19 6.71 -8.04
N LEU A 108 14.46 6.25 -9.06
CA LEU A 108 13.00 6.35 -9.09
C LEU A 108 12.36 5.54 -7.95
N GLN A 109 12.77 4.28 -7.81
CA GLN A 109 12.53 3.50 -6.60
C GLN A 109 13.53 3.94 -5.55
N ARG A 110 13.08 4.63 -4.51
CA ARG A 110 13.96 5.06 -3.41
C ARG A 110 14.32 3.89 -2.50
N LEU A 111 15.40 4.07 -1.77
CA LEU A 111 15.94 3.08 -0.85
C LEU A 111 15.96 3.61 0.58
N VAL A 112 15.95 2.68 1.50
CA VAL A 112 16.10 2.89 2.94
C VAL A 112 17.33 2.13 3.41
N VAL A 113 18.13 2.73 4.29
CA VAL A 113 19.38 2.16 4.81
C VAL A 113 19.36 2.12 6.33
N ARG A 114 19.76 0.97 6.90
CA ARG A 114 19.87 0.72 8.34
C ARG A 114 21.19 0.04 8.69
N PRO A 115 21.77 0.26 9.89
CA PRO A 115 23.05 -0.34 10.30
C PRO A 115 23.04 -1.86 10.45
N HIS A 116 21.92 -2.48 10.91
CA HIS A 116 21.92 -3.89 11.25
C HIS A 116 20.89 -4.72 10.51
N GLY A 117 19.66 -4.29 10.46
CA GLY A 117 18.59 -5.09 9.90
C GLY A 117 17.26 -4.34 9.87
N ALA A 118 16.24 -5.02 9.41
CA ALA A 118 14.91 -4.45 9.17
C ALA A 118 14.30 -3.71 10.36
N ASN A 119 14.70 -4.06 11.59
CA ASN A 119 14.13 -3.53 12.83
C ASN A 119 15.08 -2.59 13.58
N ASP A 120 16.25 -2.24 13.01
CA ASP A 120 17.12 -1.25 13.63
C ASP A 120 16.42 0.12 13.62
N PRO A 121 16.28 0.79 14.78
CA PRO A 121 15.60 2.09 14.85
C PRO A 121 16.36 3.21 14.15
N ARG A 122 17.67 3.03 13.95
CA ARG A 122 18.50 3.97 13.21
C ARG A 122 18.25 3.77 11.72
N ILE A 123 17.66 4.77 11.07
CA ILE A 123 17.21 4.67 9.69
C ILE A 123 17.56 5.94 8.92
N ARG A 124 18.00 5.79 7.67
CA ARG A 124 18.04 6.85 6.68
C ARG A 124 17.04 6.56 5.58
N LYS A 125 16.15 7.52 5.35
CA LYS A 125 15.08 7.51 4.35
C LYS A 125 15.29 8.63 3.33
N ASP A 126 14.40 8.71 2.34
CA ASP A 126 14.39 9.80 1.33
C ASP A 126 15.65 9.86 0.46
N ILE A 127 16.31 8.72 0.31
CA ILE A 127 17.51 8.58 -0.50
C ILE A 127 17.09 8.55 -1.97
N ALA A 128 17.35 9.66 -2.68
CA ALA A 128 17.01 9.86 -4.08
C ALA A 128 18.22 10.19 -4.98
N LEU A 129 19.41 10.22 -4.42
CA LEU A 129 20.66 10.52 -5.13
C LEU A 129 21.71 9.47 -4.80
N TRP A 130 22.56 9.12 -5.78
CA TRP A 130 23.65 8.18 -5.60
C TRP A 130 24.64 8.60 -4.50
N SER A 131 24.97 9.88 -4.42
CA SER A 131 25.83 10.43 -3.37
C SER A 131 25.21 10.32 -1.97
N SER A 132 23.89 10.46 -1.88
CA SER A 132 23.16 10.27 -0.61
C SER A 132 23.12 8.79 -0.22
N LEU A 133 22.98 7.88 -1.18
CA LEU A 133 23.03 6.44 -0.94
C LEU A 133 24.41 6.01 -0.44
N GLU A 134 25.48 6.47 -1.08
CA GLU A 134 26.86 6.19 -0.66
C GLU A 134 27.15 6.71 0.76
N SER A 135 26.73 7.93 1.05
CA SER A 135 26.86 8.52 2.38
C SER A 135 26.03 7.76 3.44
N ALA A 136 24.85 7.28 3.08
CA ALA A 136 24.01 6.48 3.96
C ALA A 136 24.62 5.10 4.22
N PHE A 137 25.18 4.47 3.19
CA PHE A 137 25.88 3.20 3.32
C PHE A 137 27.12 3.33 4.25
N ALA A 138 27.99 4.33 4.00
CA ALA A 138 29.16 4.56 4.85
C ALA A 138 28.77 4.83 6.31
N TRP A 139 27.74 5.64 6.54
CA TRP A 139 27.18 5.90 7.87
C TRP A 139 26.68 4.62 8.55
N ALA A 140 25.89 3.82 7.86
CA ALA A 140 25.32 2.59 8.42
C ALA A 140 26.41 1.56 8.74
N ARG A 141 27.38 1.41 7.83
CA ARG A 141 28.53 0.52 8.01
C ARG A 141 29.37 0.89 9.22
N HIS A 142 29.58 2.20 9.45
CA HIS A 142 30.32 2.68 10.64
C HIS A 142 29.60 2.37 11.95
N LEU A 143 28.26 2.37 11.95
CA LEU A 143 27.42 2.09 13.13
C LEU A 143 27.11 0.60 13.31
N SER A 144 27.39 -0.21 12.30
CA SER A 144 27.18 -1.65 12.35
C SER A 144 28.28 -2.32 13.16
N ARG A 145 27.94 -3.35 13.95
CA ARG A 145 28.91 -4.11 14.76
C ARG A 145 29.80 -5.04 13.94
N ASP A 146 29.26 -5.56 12.84
CA ASP A 146 29.90 -6.51 11.93
C ASP A 146 30.19 -5.91 10.54
N GLY A 147 29.93 -4.62 10.38
CA GLY A 147 30.10 -3.90 9.11
C GLY A 147 28.98 -4.16 8.09
N GLN A 148 28.02 -5.05 8.38
CA GLN A 148 26.90 -5.32 7.48
C GLN A 148 25.90 -4.18 7.51
N VAL A 149 25.35 -3.86 6.35
CA VAL A 149 24.34 -2.82 6.15
C VAL A 149 23.09 -3.44 5.57
N PHE A 150 21.94 -3.12 6.14
CA PHE A 150 20.64 -3.51 5.63
C PHE A 150 20.09 -2.40 4.73
N ILE A 151 19.76 -2.75 3.50
CA ILE A 151 19.20 -1.85 2.49
C ILE A 151 17.92 -2.48 1.97
N GLU A 152 16.85 -1.70 1.92
CA GLU A 152 15.57 -2.17 1.40
C GLU A 152 14.95 -1.12 0.45
N THR A 153 14.06 -1.57 -0.43
CA THR A 153 13.24 -0.67 -1.24
C THR A 153 12.31 0.13 -0.32
N ASP A 154 12.21 1.44 -0.55
CA ASP A 154 11.29 2.28 0.21
C ASP A 154 9.85 1.95 -0.18
N GLY A 155 9.08 1.47 0.78
CA GLY A 155 7.70 1.09 0.56
C GLY A 155 6.69 2.24 0.65
N ARG A 156 7.09 3.47 0.91
CA ARG A 156 6.19 4.62 0.91
C ARG A 156 5.74 4.95 -0.52
N ALA A 157 4.48 5.37 -0.69
CA ALA A 157 3.88 5.55 -2.01
C ALA A 157 4.70 6.47 -2.93
N PHE A 158 5.06 7.66 -2.46
CA PHE A 158 5.81 8.65 -3.25
C PHE A 158 7.25 8.23 -3.59
N ALA A 159 7.75 7.18 -2.94
CA ALA A 159 9.09 6.65 -3.10
C ALA A 159 9.12 5.34 -3.91
N ASN A 160 7.95 4.85 -4.33
CA ASN A 160 7.77 3.57 -4.99
C ASN A 160 6.85 3.72 -6.22
N PRO A 161 7.42 3.76 -7.44
CA PRO A 161 6.66 3.95 -8.68
C PRO A 161 5.58 2.87 -8.90
N ASN A 162 5.85 1.62 -8.50
CA ASN A 162 4.89 0.53 -8.66
C ASN A 162 3.67 0.73 -7.76
N ARG A 163 3.86 1.22 -6.53
CA ARG A 163 2.76 1.61 -5.65
C ARG A 163 1.95 2.76 -6.25
N MET A 164 2.62 3.80 -6.77
CA MET A 164 1.94 4.94 -7.40
C MET A 164 1.08 4.50 -8.59
N ALA A 165 1.59 3.59 -9.42
CA ALA A 165 0.81 3.03 -10.53
C ALA A 165 -0.40 2.23 -10.05
N ARG A 166 -0.29 1.47 -8.93
CA ARG A 166 -1.42 0.77 -8.33
C ARG A 166 -2.45 1.72 -7.73
N ILE A 167 -2.01 2.75 -7.03
CA ILE A 167 -2.90 3.79 -6.48
C ILE A 167 -3.68 4.47 -7.62
N ALA A 168 -3.04 4.72 -8.76
CA ALA A 168 -3.73 5.27 -9.93
C ALA A 168 -4.84 4.33 -10.41
N ARG A 169 -4.57 3.02 -10.58
CA ARG A 169 -5.60 2.04 -10.99
C ARG A 169 -6.70 1.87 -9.92
N ALA A 170 -6.36 1.87 -8.64
CA ALA A 170 -7.36 1.87 -7.57
C ALA A 170 -8.25 3.12 -7.62
N THR A 171 -7.67 4.29 -7.98
CA THR A 171 -8.43 5.53 -8.16
C THR A 171 -9.34 5.47 -9.39
N GLU A 172 -8.87 4.92 -10.50
CA GLU A 172 -9.70 4.65 -11.69
C GLU A 172 -10.87 3.72 -11.34
N GLY A 173 -10.60 2.65 -10.58
CA GLY A 173 -11.63 1.74 -10.07
C GLY A 173 -12.65 2.45 -9.18
N LEU A 174 -12.21 3.38 -8.33
CA LEU A 174 -13.10 4.22 -7.53
C LEU A 174 -14.00 5.10 -8.41
N VAL A 175 -13.43 5.77 -9.42
CA VAL A 175 -14.18 6.62 -10.35
C VAL A 175 -15.24 5.80 -11.11
N ASN A 176 -14.87 4.63 -11.61
CA ASN A 176 -15.81 3.75 -12.30
C ASN A 176 -16.98 3.33 -11.40
N ARG A 177 -16.73 3.02 -10.13
CA ARG A 177 -17.78 2.72 -9.15
C ARG A 177 -18.64 3.94 -8.82
N LEU A 178 -18.03 5.12 -8.71
CA LEU A 178 -18.77 6.37 -8.48
C LEU A 178 -19.74 6.67 -9.63
N LEU A 179 -19.37 6.35 -10.87
CA LEU A 179 -20.21 6.52 -12.06
C LEU A 179 -21.27 5.40 -12.21
N SER A 180 -21.14 4.31 -11.49
CA SER A 180 -22.09 3.19 -11.50
C SER A 180 -23.17 3.43 -10.44
N CYS A 181 -24.37 3.76 -10.88
CA CYS A 181 -25.50 4.03 -10.00
C CYS A 181 -26.40 2.81 -9.83
N CYS A 182 -26.98 2.69 -8.64
CA CYS A 182 -27.98 1.67 -8.36
C CYS A 182 -29.16 1.81 -9.33
N PRO A 183 -29.61 0.74 -10.03
CA PRO A 183 -30.69 0.82 -10.97
C PRO A 183 -32.07 1.13 -10.33
N GLU A 184 -32.20 0.93 -9.02
CA GLU A 184 -33.44 1.18 -8.29
C GLU A 184 -33.50 2.59 -7.70
N CYS A 185 -32.46 3.03 -6.98
CA CYS A 185 -32.48 4.29 -6.24
C CYS A 185 -31.53 5.37 -6.79
N GLY A 186 -30.73 5.05 -7.80
CA GLY A 186 -29.77 5.99 -8.39
C GLY A 186 -28.54 6.31 -7.54
N THR A 187 -28.40 5.72 -6.34
CA THR A 187 -27.24 5.97 -5.48
C THR A 187 -25.94 5.50 -6.15
N PRO A 188 -24.89 6.35 -6.21
CA PRO A 188 -23.57 5.97 -6.72
C PRO A 188 -22.90 4.84 -5.92
N GLY A 189 -21.98 4.12 -6.55
CA GLY A 189 -21.20 3.07 -5.90
C GLY A 189 -21.76 1.66 -6.06
N PHE A 190 -22.71 1.47 -6.96
CA PHE A 190 -23.24 0.14 -7.25
C PHE A 190 -22.13 -0.74 -7.87
N ALA A 191 -21.78 -1.79 -7.16
CA ALA A 191 -20.74 -2.72 -7.57
C ALA A 191 -20.92 -4.08 -6.91
N GLU A 192 -20.25 -5.10 -7.46
CA GLU A 192 -20.14 -6.40 -6.81
C GLU A 192 -19.43 -6.23 -5.44
N ILE A 193 -20.07 -6.69 -4.37
CA ILE A 193 -19.55 -6.58 -3.00
C ILE A 193 -19.04 -7.92 -2.46
N GLU A 194 -19.53 -9.05 -3.01
CA GLU A 194 -19.17 -10.39 -2.56
C GLU A 194 -19.34 -11.40 -3.70
N ARG A 195 -18.43 -12.33 -3.81
CA ARG A 195 -18.54 -13.56 -4.64
C ARG A 195 -18.69 -14.75 -3.72
N LYS A 196 -19.81 -15.44 -3.84
CA LYS A 196 -20.02 -16.73 -3.17
C LYS A 196 -19.68 -17.87 -4.12
N ALA A 197 -18.78 -18.74 -3.73
CA ALA A 197 -18.42 -19.92 -4.50
C ALA A 197 -19.61 -20.89 -4.53
N GLY A 198 -19.89 -21.43 -5.73
CA GLY A 198 -20.94 -22.43 -5.96
C GLY A 198 -22.33 -21.85 -6.21
N LEU A 199 -23.08 -22.51 -7.09
CA LEU A 199 -24.49 -22.20 -7.30
C LEU A 199 -25.35 -23.01 -6.32
N PRO A 200 -26.41 -22.41 -5.76
CA PRO A 200 -27.34 -23.15 -4.93
C PRO A 200 -28.04 -24.23 -5.75
N CYS A 201 -28.16 -25.42 -5.21
CA CYS A 201 -28.95 -26.49 -5.83
C CYS A 201 -30.43 -26.08 -5.83
N ALA A 202 -31.09 -26.13 -7.02
CA ALA A 202 -32.49 -25.78 -7.15
C ALA A 202 -33.45 -26.65 -6.28
N ALA A 203 -33.02 -27.88 -5.96
CA ALA A 203 -33.84 -28.81 -5.17
C ALA A 203 -33.65 -28.69 -3.66
N CYS A 204 -32.44 -28.32 -3.17
CA CYS A 204 -32.14 -28.34 -1.74
C CYS A 204 -31.43 -27.09 -1.23
N ALA A 205 -31.20 -26.06 -2.06
CA ALA A 205 -30.46 -24.84 -1.77
C ALA A 205 -28.98 -25.03 -1.26
N GLY A 206 -28.50 -26.28 -1.22
CA GLY A 206 -27.11 -26.58 -0.88
C GLY A 206 -26.13 -26.02 -1.92
N SER A 207 -25.07 -25.36 -1.48
CA SER A 207 -24.01 -24.87 -2.38
C SER A 207 -23.21 -26.02 -2.97
N ARG A 208 -23.04 -26.05 -4.30
CA ARG A 208 -22.16 -27.00 -4.98
C ARG A 208 -20.86 -26.30 -5.34
N ALA A 209 -19.76 -26.73 -4.77
CA ALA A 209 -18.43 -26.14 -4.95
C ALA A 209 -17.85 -26.27 -6.39
N TRP A 210 -18.58 -26.92 -7.32
CA TRP A 210 -18.09 -27.32 -8.66
C TRP A 210 -18.59 -26.44 -9.81
N LEU A 211 -19.50 -25.52 -9.57
CA LEU A 211 -20.00 -24.62 -10.61
C LEU A 211 -19.50 -23.20 -10.31
N ALA A 212 -18.37 -22.84 -10.92
CA ALA A 212 -18.02 -21.44 -11.05
C ALA A 212 -19.11 -20.78 -11.90
N ALA A 213 -19.69 -19.70 -11.42
CA ALA A 213 -20.54 -18.85 -12.25
C ALA A 213 -19.69 -18.28 -13.39
N VAL A 214 -20.13 -18.47 -14.62
CA VAL A 214 -19.58 -17.85 -15.82
C VAL A 214 -20.14 -16.43 -15.88
#